data_9cd847f398ce2ceebb0e0d200951c565
#
_entry.id   9cd847f398ce2ceebb0e0d200951c565
#
_cell.length_a   1.000
_cell.length_b   1.000
_cell.length_c   1.000
_cell.angle_alpha   90.00
_cell.angle_beta   90.00
_cell.angle_gamma   90.00
#
_symmetry.space_group_name_H-M   'P 1'
#
loop_
_entity.id
_entity.type
_entity.pdbx_description
1 polymer ?
#
loop_
_entity_poly.entity_id
_entity_poly.type
_entity_poly.pdbx_seq_one_letter_code
_entity_poly.pdbx_strand_id
1 'polypeptide(L)'
;MKDYIQYLEEVLGLQKVMISESPQAAGVVATTPSRIQFFTEQGAFVPSSLQHFELIFLNILTQAKESLFLPETKELFSKMKAAMKLRNLQYLELDCTVEDRSKLPSEVAKLCESKVVVVFSSFPKDIGELIYKGPGKWIETYSPAYLLEDAGAKKVVWNDLQKVMKELSL
;
A
#
# COMPACT_ATOMS: atom_id res chain seq x y z
N MET A 1 9.90 7.07 -18.68
CA MET A 1 10.22 7.67 -17.35
C MET A 1 9.73 9.12 -17.21
N LYS A 2 9.71 9.94 -18.28
CA LYS A 2 9.15 11.30 -18.24
C LYS A 2 7.63 11.32 -17.99
N ASP A 3 6.89 10.39 -18.58
CA ASP A 3 5.42 10.36 -18.53
C ASP A 3 4.86 10.05 -17.12
N TYR A 4 5.60 9.32 -16.29
CA TYR A 4 5.20 8.98 -14.91
C TYR A 4 5.28 10.20 -13.97
N ILE A 5 6.32 11.00 -14.11
CA ILE A 5 6.48 12.24 -13.32
C ILE A 5 5.39 13.25 -13.70
N GLN A 6 5.09 13.38 -14.99
CA GLN A 6 4.04 14.28 -15.49
C GLN A 6 2.65 13.86 -14.98
N TYR A 7 2.37 12.55 -14.91
CA TYR A 7 1.12 12.04 -14.35
C TYR A 7 0.99 12.34 -12.85
N LEU A 8 2.07 12.18 -12.07
CA LEU A 8 2.06 12.51 -10.64
C LEU A 8 1.83 14.02 -10.41
N GLU A 9 2.35 14.88 -11.27
CA GLU A 9 2.13 16.32 -11.20
C GLU A 9 0.69 16.72 -11.60
N GLU A 10 0.14 16.14 -12.65
CA GLU A 10 -1.17 16.52 -13.21
C GLU A 10 -2.36 15.89 -12.47
N VAL A 11 -2.25 14.63 -12.04
CA VAL A 11 -3.38 13.90 -11.44
C VAL A 11 -3.40 13.98 -9.93
N LEU A 12 -2.24 14.02 -9.28
CA LEU A 12 -2.12 14.07 -7.82
C LEU A 12 -1.84 15.47 -7.29
N GLY A 13 -1.75 16.50 -8.14
CA GLY A 13 -1.56 17.89 -7.72
C GLY A 13 -0.24 18.15 -6.98
N LEU A 14 0.76 17.30 -7.15
CA LEU A 14 2.06 17.45 -6.52
C LEU A 14 2.83 18.56 -7.22
N GLN A 15 2.93 19.73 -6.59
CA GLN A 15 3.76 20.82 -7.09
C GLN A 15 5.24 20.41 -7.10
N LYS A 16 5.90 20.70 -8.20
CA LYS A 16 7.33 20.50 -8.41
C LYS A 16 8.12 21.21 -7.32
N VAL A 17 8.66 20.44 -6.36
CA VAL A 17 9.63 20.96 -5.42
C VAL A 17 10.92 21.18 -6.18
N MET A 18 11.25 22.43 -6.47
CA MET A 18 12.55 22.82 -7.02
C MET A 18 13.63 22.51 -5.99
N ILE A 19 14.37 21.44 -6.21
CA ILE A 19 15.60 21.18 -5.47
C ILE A 19 16.63 22.17 -6.00
N SER A 20 16.96 23.19 -5.19
CA SER A 20 18.07 24.10 -5.50
C SER A 20 19.37 23.30 -5.30
N GLU A 21 20.11 23.11 -6.36
CA GLU A 21 21.47 22.61 -6.32
C GLU A 21 22.37 23.64 -5.62
N SER A 22 23.01 23.23 -4.55
CA SER A 22 24.22 23.89 -3.99
C SER A 22 25.34 22.88 -3.86
N PRO A 23 26.56 23.20 -4.30
CA PRO A 23 27.61 22.23 -4.42
C PRO A 23 28.49 22.10 -3.16
N GLN A 24 29.07 20.90 -3.01
CA GLN A 24 30.26 20.51 -2.26
C GLN A 24 30.17 20.27 -0.74
N ALA A 25 30.26 18.99 -0.37
CA ALA A 25 31.32 18.53 0.55
C ALA A 25 31.48 17.00 0.45
N ALA A 26 32.69 16.55 0.56
CA ALA A 26 33.22 15.24 0.23
C ALA A 26 32.76 14.11 1.15
N GLY A 27 32.64 12.90 0.55
CA GLY A 27 33.06 11.67 1.21
C GLY A 27 32.08 11.05 2.21
N VAL A 28 30.84 10.75 1.81
CA VAL A 28 30.04 9.70 2.44
C VAL A 28 29.52 8.84 1.30
N VAL A 29 29.81 7.54 1.35
CA VAL A 29 29.17 6.55 0.48
C VAL A 29 27.68 6.62 0.79
N ALA A 30 26.96 7.39 -0.01
CA ALA A 30 25.51 7.50 0.07
C ALA A 30 24.93 6.16 -0.40
N THR A 31 24.62 5.29 0.56
CA THR A 31 23.59 4.28 0.35
C THR A 31 22.33 5.05 0.00
N THR A 32 21.97 5.03 -1.28
CA THR A 32 20.71 5.61 -1.76
C THR A 32 19.59 5.06 -0.89
N PRO A 33 18.88 5.86 -0.10
CA PRO A 33 17.78 5.33 0.70
C PRO A 33 16.76 4.74 -0.29
N SER A 34 16.44 3.46 -0.13
CA SER A 34 15.36 2.83 -0.88
C SER A 34 14.10 3.65 -0.60
N ARG A 35 13.66 4.41 -1.58
CA ARG A 35 12.50 5.28 -1.45
C ARG A 35 11.23 4.43 -1.45
N ILE A 36 10.73 4.14 -0.24
CA ILE A 36 9.34 3.71 -0.07
C ILE A 36 8.53 4.97 0.22
N GLN A 37 7.50 5.20 -0.57
CA GLN A 37 6.58 6.31 -0.39
C GLN A 37 5.19 5.77 -0.21
N PHE A 38 4.44 6.33 0.74
CA PHE A 38 3.08 5.95 1.05
C PHE A 38 2.12 7.10 0.72
N PHE A 39 0.95 6.75 0.21
CA PHE A 39 -0.07 7.70 -0.21
C PHE A 39 -1.43 7.26 0.31
N THR A 40 -2.23 8.24 0.76
CA THR A 40 -3.67 8.09 0.98
C THR A 40 -4.43 8.77 -0.15
N GLU A 41 -5.76 8.73 -0.10
CA GLU A 41 -6.59 9.49 -1.04
C GLU A 41 -6.30 11.01 -1.01
N GLN A 42 -5.81 11.53 0.12
CA GLN A 42 -5.49 12.96 0.31
C GLN A 42 -4.06 13.33 -0.14
N GLY A 43 -3.24 12.35 -0.53
CA GLY A 43 -1.86 12.56 -0.97
C GLY A 43 -0.83 11.80 -0.12
N ALA A 44 0.40 12.30 -0.08
CA ALA A 44 1.48 11.64 0.64
C ALA A 44 1.17 11.43 2.13
N PHE A 45 1.36 10.20 2.61
CA PHE A 45 1.11 9.84 4.00
C PHE A 45 2.39 10.00 4.82
N VAL A 46 2.39 11.00 5.70
CA VAL A 46 3.48 11.27 6.66
C VAL A 46 2.85 11.48 8.03
N PRO A 47 2.73 10.43 8.85
CA PRO A 47 2.12 10.57 10.16
C PRO A 47 3.02 11.40 11.09
N SER A 48 2.42 12.27 11.89
CA SER A 48 3.13 13.06 12.90
C SER A 48 3.49 12.27 14.16
N SER A 49 2.87 11.12 14.35
CA SER A 49 3.08 10.21 15.49
C SER A 49 2.73 8.79 15.08
N LEU A 50 3.24 7.81 15.84
CA LEU A 50 2.86 6.40 15.65
C LEU A 50 1.36 6.24 15.90
N GLN A 51 0.67 5.66 14.93
CA GLN A 51 -0.77 5.43 15.00
C GLN A 51 -1.06 3.92 15.09
N HIS A 52 -2.17 3.56 15.75
CA HIS A 52 -2.61 2.18 15.87
C HIS A 52 -3.82 1.92 14.96
N PHE A 53 -3.72 0.86 14.16
CA PHE A 53 -4.81 0.37 13.34
C PHE A 53 -5.01 -1.13 13.60
N GLU A 54 -6.21 -1.61 13.49
CA GLU A 54 -6.44 -3.06 13.55
C GLU A 54 -6.11 -3.73 12.22
N LEU A 55 -6.30 -2.99 11.12
CA LEU A 55 -6.10 -3.47 9.76
C LEU A 55 -5.46 -2.39 8.89
N ILE A 56 -4.48 -2.77 8.08
CA ILE A 56 -3.91 -1.92 7.04
C ILE A 56 -4.13 -2.61 5.69
N PHE A 57 -4.69 -1.89 4.74
CA PHE A 57 -4.69 -2.25 3.33
C PHE A 57 -3.55 -1.49 2.66
N LEU A 58 -2.55 -2.23 2.20
CA LEU A 58 -1.34 -1.70 1.59
C LEU A 58 -1.25 -2.16 0.14
N ASN A 59 -1.45 -1.28 -0.80
CA ASN A 59 -1.42 -1.59 -2.21
C ASN A 59 -0.08 -1.20 -2.84
N ILE A 60 0.62 -2.17 -3.39
CA ILE A 60 1.90 -1.94 -4.06
C ILE A 60 1.64 -1.53 -5.50
N LEU A 61 2.00 -0.29 -5.82
CA LEU A 61 1.89 0.25 -7.17
C LEU A 61 3.08 -0.19 -8.02
N THR A 62 2.82 -0.83 -9.14
CA THR A 62 3.78 -1.00 -10.23
C THR A 62 3.49 -0.01 -11.36
N GLN A 63 2.23 0.43 -11.45
CA GLN A 63 1.75 1.43 -12.38
C GLN A 63 0.70 2.32 -11.70
N ALA A 64 0.59 3.56 -12.16
CA ALA A 64 -0.38 4.52 -11.59
C ALA A 64 -1.84 4.04 -11.71
N LYS A 65 -2.18 3.29 -12.77
CA LYS A 65 -3.52 2.73 -12.99
C LYS A 65 -3.94 1.68 -11.95
N GLU A 66 -3.04 1.26 -11.07
CA GLU A 66 -3.29 0.25 -10.02
C GLU A 66 -3.71 0.86 -8.68
N SER A 67 -3.79 2.20 -8.58
CA SER A 67 -4.16 2.88 -7.34
C SER A 67 -5.53 2.45 -6.80
N LEU A 68 -5.64 2.25 -5.47
CA LEU A 68 -6.90 1.99 -4.77
C LEU A 68 -7.90 3.15 -4.90
N PHE A 69 -7.39 4.35 -5.16
CA PHE A 69 -8.16 5.59 -5.14
C PHE A 69 -8.73 5.96 -6.51
N LEU A 70 -8.39 5.24 -7.58
CA LEU A 70 -9.03 5.42 -8.89
C LEU A 70 -10.49 4.98 -8.86
N PRO A 71 -11.40 5.65 -9.60
CA PRO A 71 -12.84 5.43 -9.48
C PRO A 71 -13.28 3.96 -9.57
N GLU A 72 -12.81 3.23 -10.58
CA GLU A 72 -13.20 1.82 -10.82
C GLU A 72 -12.63 0.89 -9.74
N THR A 73 -11.35 1.05 -9.40
CA THR A 73 -10.68 0.28 -8.34
C THR A 73 -11.32 0.57 -6.99
N LYS A 74 -11.59 1.84 -6.69
CA LYS A 74 -12.22 2.30 -5.44
C LYS A 74 -13.62 1.73 -5.28
N GLU A 75 -14.42 1.66 -6.35
CA GLU A 75 -15.74 1.05 -6.31
C GLU A 75 -15.67 -0.43 -5.95
N LEU A 76 -14.81 -1.20 -6.63
CA LEU A 76 -14.61 -2.62 -6.33
C LEU A 76 -14.10 -2.82 -4.91
N PHE A 77 -13.09 -2.05 -4.50
CA PHE A 77 -12.52 -2.14 -3.16
C PHE A 77 -13.54 -1.77 -2.07
N SER A 78 -14.40 -0.80 -2.31
CA SER A 78 -15.50 -0.46 -1.39
C SER A 78 -16.48 -1.62 -1.22
N LYS A 79 -16.82 -2.35 -2.29
CA LYS A 79 -17.64 -3.58 -2.22
C LYS A 79 -16.94 -4.68 -1.40
N MET A 80 -15.62 -4.85 -1.58
CA MET A 80 -14.83 -5.80 -0.79
C MET A 80 -14.86 -5.46 0.70
N LYS A 81 -14.63 -4.19 1.07
CA LYS A 81 -14.72 -3.72 2.47
C LYS A 81 -16.11 -3.91 3.07
N ALA A 82 -17.16 -3.61 2.30
CA ALA A 82 -18.53 -3.82 2.75
C ALA A 82 -18.82 -5.30 3.04
N ALA A 83 -18.31 -6.21 2.21
CA ALA A 83 -18.45 -7.66 2.42
C ALA A 83 -17.69 -8.14 3.67
N MET A 84 -16.57 -7.50 4.03
CA MET A 84 -15.80 -7.79 5.26
C MET A 84 -16.46 -7.23 6.53
N LYS A 85 -17.49 -6.41 6.44
CA LYS A 85 -18.24 -5.82 7.58
C LYS A 85 -17.36 -5.00 8.54
N LEU A 86 -16.44 -4.20 8.03
CA LEU A 86 -15.44 -3.43 8.80
C LEU A 86 -16.01 -2.24 9.61
N ARG A 87 -17.30 -2.23 9.96
CA ARG A 87 -18.02 -1.05 10.48
C ARG A 87 -17.43 -0.42 11.74
N ASN A 88 -16.79 -1.20 12.59
CA ASN A 88 -16.27 -0.74 13.89
C ASN A 88 -14.74 -0.88 13.98
N LEU A 89 -14.08 -1.21 12.88
CA LEU A 89 -12.63 -1.39 12.85
C LEU A 89 -11.92 -0.09 12.47
N GLN A 90 -10.83 0.21 13.16
CA GLN A 90 -9.90 1.24 12.70
C GLN A 90 -8.99 0.62 11.65
N TYR A 91 -9.13 1.08 10.42
CA TYR A 91 -8.29 0.62 9.31
C TYR A 91 -7.68 1.79 8.52
N LEU A 92 -6.56 1.52 7.88
CA LEU A 92 -5.82 2.47 7.05
C LEU A 92 -5.71 1.91 5.62
N GLU A 93 -5.87 2.77 4.63
CA GLU A 93 -5.73 2.47 3.21
C GLU A 93 -4.53 3.23 2.67
N LEU A 94 -3.57 2.51 2.10
CA LEU A 94 -2.35 3.09 1.56
C LEU A 94 -2.04 2.52 0.18
N ASP A 95 -1.74 3.39 -0.75
CA ASP A 95 -0.92 3.04 -1.90
C ASP A 95 0.55 3.23 -1.56
N CYS A 96 1.42 2.38 -2.07
CA CYS A 96 2.85 2.57 -1.89
C CYS A 96 3.64 2.28 -3.18
N THR A 97 4.70 3.05 -3.38
CA THR A 97 5.75 2.74 -4.33
C THR A 97 6.93 2.15 -3.59
N VAL A 98 7.50 1.05 -4.06
CA VAL A 98 8.56 0.34 -3.38
C VAL A 98 9.55 -0.25 -4.39
N GLU A 99 10.84 0.07 -4.23
CA GLU A 99 11.92 -0.53 -5.01
C GLU A 99 12.35 -1.88 -4.40
N ASP A 100 12.45 -1.94 -3.08
CA ASP A 100 12.84 -3.14 -2.34
C ASP A 100 11.76 -3.55 -1.34
N ARG A 101 10.96 -4.56 -1.72
CA ARG A 101 9.86 -5.08 -0.89
C ARG A 101 10.32 -5.67 0.45
N SER A 102 11.58 -6.09 0.58
CA SER A 102 12.11 -6.66 1.84
C SER A 102 12.09 -5.65 2.99
N LYS A 103 12.18 -4.36 2.67
CA LYS A 103 12.17 -3.25 3.64
C LYS A 103 10.77 -2.80 4.04
N LEU A 104 9.75 -3.22 3.30
CA LEU A 104 8.37 -2.76 3.51
C LEU A 104 7.86 -2.98 4.94
N PRO A 105 8.07 -4.16 5.59
CA PRO A 105 7.59 -4.34 6.96
C PRO A 105 8.23 -3.37 7.96
N SER A 106 9.53 -3.11 7.84
CA SER A 106 10.23 -2.19 8.73
C SER A 106 9.80 -0.73 8.52
N GLU A 107 9.50 -0.34 7.29
CA GLU A 107 9.02 1.01 6.99
C GLU A 107 7.58 1.22 7.46
N VAL A 108 6.69 0.24 7.27
CA VAL A 108 5.33 0.29 7.80
C VAL A 108 5.35 0.36 9.34
N ALA A 109 6.22 -0.41 10.00
CA ALA A 109 6.35 -0.40 11.45
C ALA A 109 6.80 0.95 12.04
N LYS A 110 7.48 1.79 11.26
CA LYS A 110 7.83 3.16 11.65
C LYS A 110 6.65 4.13 11.59
N LEU A 111 5.67 3.83 10.75
CA LEU A 111 4.51 4.70 10.53
C LEU A 111 3.34 4.36 11.44
N CYS A 112 3.09 3.07 11.63
CA CYS A 112 1.93 2.59 12.35
C CYS A 112 2.13 1.17 12.87
N GLU A 113 1.36 0.83 13.91
CA GLU A 113 1.21 -0.53 14.41
C GLU A 113 -0.13 -1.10 13.94
N SER A 114 -0.15 -2.37 13.57
CA SER A 114 -1.40 -3.04 13.20
C SER A 114 -1.39 -4.51 13.57
N LYS A 115 -2.59 -5.08 13.76
CA LYS A 115 -2.74 -6.52 13.96
C LYS A 115 -2.54 -7.29 12.67
N VAL A 116 -3.10 -6.77 11.56
CA VAL A 116 -3.05 -7.40 10.25
C VAL A 116 -2.73 -6.37 9.18
N VAL A 117 -1.86 -6.72 8.24
CA VAL A 117 -1.57 -5.97 7.03
C VAL A 117 -1.93 -6.84 5.82
N VAL A 118 -2.89 -6.38 5.03
CA VAL A 118 -3.23 -6.95 3.73
C VAL A 118 -2.44 -6.23 2.66
N VAL A 119 -1.55 -6.94 2.00
CA VAL A 119 -0.74 -6.40 0.90
C VAL A 119 -1.38 -6.77 -0.42
N PHE A 120 -1.84 -5.78 -1.15
CA PHE A 120 -2.33 -5.92 -2.52
C PHE A 120 -1.19 -5.75 -3.52
N SER A 121 -1.11 -6.65 -4.48
CA SER A 121 -0.11 -6.61 -5.55
C SER A 121 -0.68 -7.23 -6.84
N SER A 122 -0.28 -6.70 -7.99
CA SER A 122 -0.58 -7.35 -9.27
C SER A 122 0.24 -8.62 -9.48
N PHE A 123 1.36 -8.75 -8.74
CA PHE A 123 2.25 -9.92 -8.78
C PHE A 123 2.61 -10.35 -7.36
N PRO A 124 1.66 -10.93 -6.59
CA PRO A 124 1.93 -11.37 -5.22
C PRO A 124 2.92 -12.55 -5.23
N LYS A 125 3.80 -12.58 -4.21
CA LYS A 125 4.82 -13.63 -4.07
C LYS A 125 4.33 -14.81 -3.21
N ASP A 126 3.74 -14.49 -2.07
CA ASP A 126 3.32 -15.47 -1.04
C ASP A 126 1.80 -15.40 -0.87
N ILE A 127 1.05 -15.79 -1.93
CA ILE A 127 -0.42 -15.65 -1.96
C ILE A 127 -1.05 -16.43 -0.81
N GLY A 128 -1.84 -15.73 -0.02
CA GLY A 128 -2.74 -16.31 0.97
C GLY A 128 -2.08 -16.88 2.21
N GLU A 129 -0.80 -16.73 2.40
CA GLU A 129 -0.13 -17.09 3.64
C GLU A 129 -0.15 -15.94 4.64
N LEU A 130 -0.63 -16.22 5.87
CA LEU A 130 -0.55 -15.30 7.00
C LEU A 130 0.81 -15.47 7.68
N ILE A 131 1.71 -14.52 7.47
CA ILE A 131 3.09 -14.59 7.96
C ILE A 131 3.33 -13.43 8.95
N TYR A 132 3.97 -13.69 10.07
CA TYR A 132 4.44 -12.63 10.97
C TYR A 132 5.61 -11.89 10.34
N LYS A 133 5.41 -10.58 10.10
CA LYS A 133 6.46 -9.67 9.60
C LYS A 133 6.38 -8.36 10.40
N GLY A 134 7.35 -8.13 11.29
CA GLY A 134 7.32 -6.95 12.15
C GLY A 134 6.22 -7.00 13.21
N PRO A 135 5.46 -5.92 13.42
CA PRO A 135 4.51 -5.81 14.52
C PRO A 135 3.18 -6.56 14.32
N GLY A 136 2.93 -7.13 13.14
CA GLY A 136 1.65 -7.74 12.82
C GLY A 136 1.74 -8.95 11.88
N LYS A 137 0.57 -9.53 11.60
CA LYS A 137 0.42 -10.59 10.60
C LYS A 137 0.22 -9.97 9.22
N TRP A 138 0.91 -10.49 8.23
CA TRP A 138 0.87 -10.04 6.84
C TRP A 138 0.28 -11.13 5.94
N ILE A 139 -0.58 -10.73 5.04
CA ILE A 139 -1.09 -11.58 3.97
C ILE A 139 -0.94 -10.83 2.64
N GLU A 140 -0.39 -11.48 1.63
CA GLU A 140 -0.27 -10.91 0.29
C GLU A 140 -1.31 -11.56 -0.63
N THR A 141 -2.01 -10.74 -1.41
CA THR A 141 -3.03 -11.20 -2.35
C THR A 141 -3.11 -10.27 -3.57
N TYR A 142 -3.93 -10.62 -4.56
CA TYR A 142 -4.08 -9.80 -5.76
C TYR A 142 -4.73 -8.45 -5.47
N SER A 143 -4.26 -7.41 -6.17
CA SER A 143 -4.80 -6.06 -6.04
C SER A 143 -6.21 -5.95 -6.63
N PRO A 144 -7.04 -5.03 -6.10
CA PRO A 144 -8.34 -4.74 -6.70
C PRO A 144 -8.26 -4.33 -8.17
N ALA A 145 -7.20 -3.62 -8.58
CA ALA A 145 -6.97 -3.28 -9.99
C ALA A 145 -6.77 -4.54 -10.85
N TYR A 146 -5.99 -5.52 -10.37
CA TYR A 146 -5.82 -6.80 -11.06
C TYR A 146 -7.15 -7.56 -11.21
N LEU A 147 -8.04 -7.49 -10.22
CA LEU A 147 -9.36 -8.13 -10.27
C LEU A 147 -10.33 -7.51 -11.30
N LEU A 148 -10.07 -6.30 -11.76
CA LEU A 148 -10.81 -5.70 -12.88
C LEU A 148 -10.38 -6.34 -14.22
N GLU A 149 -9.12 -6.74 -14.33
CA GLU A 149 -8.56 -7.41 -15.52
C GLU A 149 -8.81 -8.93 -15.50
N ASP A 150 -8.67 -9.57 -14.33
CA ASP A 150 -8.89 -11.02 -14.14
C ASP A 150 -9.92 -11.31 -13.04
N ALA A 151 -11.17 -11.50 -13.49
CA ALA A 151 -12.26 -11.87 -12.59
C ALA A 151 -12.09 -13.26 -11.94
N GLY A 152 -11.27 -14.14 -12.51
CA GLY A 152 -10.99 -15.49 -11.97
C GLY A 152 -10.27 -15.44 -10.63
N ALA A 153 -9.43 -14.42 -10.41
CA ALA A 153 -8.70 -14.24 -9.16
C ALA A 153 -9.58 -13.81 -7.97
N LYS A 154 -10.84 -13.38 -8.19
CA LYS A 154 -11.74 -12.91 -7.12
C LYS A 154 -11.94 -13.95 -6.02
N LYS A 155 -12.03 -15.23 -6.37
CA LYS A 155 -12.21 -16.32 -5.39
C LYS A 155 -10.99 -16.46 -4.49
N VAL A 156 -9.80 -16.33 -5.03
CA VAL A 156 -8.53 -16.39 -4.28
C VAL A 156 -8.49 -15.25 -3.27
N VAL A 157 -8.68 -14.02 -3.75
CA VAL A 157 -8.68 -12.82 -2.89
C VAL A 157 -9.74 -12.94 -1.79
N TRP A 158 -10.95 -13.41 -2.11
CA TRP A 158 -12.00 -13.59 -1.12
C TRP A 158 -11.62 -14.59 -0.03
N ASN A 159 -11.02 -15.72 -0.40
CA ASN A 159 -10.53 -16.70 0.57
C ASN A 159 -9.46 -16.09 1.50
N ASP A 160 -8.60 -15.24 0.96
CA ASP A 160 -7.56 -14.58 1.74
C ASP A 160 -8.15 -13.55 2.71
N LEU A 161 -9.11 -12.75 2.24
CA LEU A 161 -9.85 -11.81 3.09
C LEU A 161 -10.65 -12.51 4.19
N GLN A 162 -11.19 -13.71 3.94
CA GLN A 162 -11.83 -14.52 5.00
C GLN A 162 -10.84 -14.94 6.09
N LYS A 163 -9.58 -15.24 5.76
CA LYS A 163 -8.54 -15.50 6.76
C LYS A 163 -8.27 -14.26 7.62
N VAL A 164 -8.21 -13.07 6.97
CA VAL A 164 -8.08 -11.77 7.66
C VAL A 164 -9.25 -11.54 8.61
N MET A 165 -10.49 -11.74 8.13
CA MET A 165 -11.69 -11.59 8.96
C MET A 165 -11.66 -12.50 10.19
N LYS A 166 -11.28 -13.76 10.01
CA LYS A 166 -11.11 -14.72 11.12
C LYS A 166 -10.06 -14.25 12.12
N GLU A 167 -8.94 -13.70 11.66
CA GLU A 167 -7.87 -13.17 12.51
C GLU A 167 -8.33 -11.96 13.32
N LEU A 168 -9.20 -11.13 12.74
CA LEU A 168 -9.76 -9.94 13.37
C LEU A 168 -11.04 -10.23 14.18
N SER A 169 -11.49 -11.48 14.22
CA SER A 169 -12.73 -11.92 14.88
C SER A 169 -14.00 -11.22 14.34
N LEU A 170 -14.04 -11.04 13.02
CA LEU A 170 -15.17 -10.46 12.28
C LEU A 170 -16.16 -11.51 11.78
#